data_945f23c857877c54dba87c7eab4b06e8
#
_entry.id   945f23c857877c54dba87c7eab4b06e8
#
_cell.length_a   1.000
_cell.length_b   1.000
_cell.length_c   1.000
_cell.angle_alpha   90.00
_cell.angle_beta   90.00
_cell.angle_gamma   90.00
#
_symmetry.space_group_name_H-M   'P 1'
#
loop_
_entity.id
_entity.type
_entity.pdbx_description
1 polymer ?
#
loop_
_entity_poly.entity_id
_entity_poly.type
_entity_poly.pdbx_seq_one_letter_code
_entity_poly.pdbx_strand_id
1 'polypeptide(L)'
;MSELGSVSPLSLPAQPQRSVLGPLQEPLFRSLWVAAVVSYTGTWMQNVGAGWLMTSLTMSPLMVGLVQAANSIAVFLVVLPAGAIADVVDRRKLLLVTQLWMVLAAAALGILTLTGSITPALLLLFTFLMGFGAVLNDPAWQAITPEVVSRENFASGIALNSAGYNVARAVGPALGGLVIVTAGSGIAFLLNAVSFFGVIYFLIRWKSAPGRTSISSRHMWAAMRDGFRHLRVSRTMQAVLVRTAVFSVSAGALLALLPLLSHAFGCEGYGLMLGIFGLGSLAGAALLSFLRRLFSPDALIATATAVFALATYAAGREPHFASFAAIMLVAGMAWIQILACLNVCAQTMSPHTMRARALSMYLLVLQGGFAGGAALWGAIAEKAGMQRSLQYAAVGLVLGIAATLRFRLHPVPVEPNLIGMD
;
A
#
# COMPACT_ATOMS: atom_id res chain seq x y z
N MET A 1 24.25 -59.57 21.80
CA MET A 1 22.82 -59.79 21.57
C MET A 1 22.16 -58.48 21.93
N SER A 2 21.88 -57.76 20.92
CA SER A 2 21.45 -56.35 20.92
C SER A 2 20.15 -56.25 20.17
N GLU A 3 19.08 -55.98 20.91
CA GLU A 3 17.83 -55.50 20.31
C GLU A 3 17.79 -53.97 20.41
N LEU A 4 18.26 -53.30 19.38
CA LEU A 4 17.97 -51.89 19.18
C LEU A 4 16.60 -51.78 18.45
N GLY A 5 15.58 -51.52 19.28
CA GLY A 5 14.24 -51.20 18.77
C GLY A 5 14.28 -49.97 17.87
N SER A 6 13.88 -50.11 16.62
CA SER A 6 13.67 -49.04 15.68
C SER A 6 12.52 -48.15 16.16
N VAL A 7 12.83 -46.97 16.66
CA VAL A 7 11.83 -45.94 16.92
C VAL A 7 11.35 -45.43 15.57
N SER A 8 10.14 -45.86 15.18
CA SER A 8 9.45 -45.27 14.02
C SER A 8 9.26 -43.75 14.23
N PRO A 9 9.59 -42.92 13.25
CA PRO A 9 9.31 -41.50 13.35
C PRO A 9 7.80 -41.31 13.51
N LEU A 10 7.40 -40.68 14.63
CA LEU A 10 6.03 -40.26 14.88
C LEU A 10 5.59 -39.40 13.70
N SER A 11 4.78 -39.99 12.82
CA SER A 11 4.07 -39.24 11.77
C SER A 11 3.09 -38.32 12.49
N LEU A 12 3.45 -37.01 12.56
CA LEU A 12 2.50 -35.98 12.95
C LEU A 12 1.27 -36.12 12.05
N PRO A 13 0.06 -36.19 12.60
CA PRO A 13 -1.15 -36.29 11.80
C PRO A 13 -1.18 -35.12 10.82
N ALA A 14 -1.31 -35.43 9.53
CA ALA A 14 -1.48 -34.43 8.49
C ALA A 14 -2.67 -33.55 8.89
N GLN A 15 -2.40 -32.28 9.19
CA GLN A 15 -3.47 -31.32 9.47
C GLN A 15 -4.36 -31.29 8.22
N PRO A 16 -5.69 -31.50 8.35
CA PRO A 16 -6.58 -31.47 7.21
C PRO A 16 -6.40 -30.15 6.47
N GLN A 17 -6.15 -30.22 5.17
CA GLN A 17 -6.08 -29.02 4.30
C GLN A 17 -7.44 -28.32 4.39
N ARG A 18 -7.55 -27.32 5.26
CA ARG A 18 -8.77 -26.57 5.46
C ARG A 18 -8.99 -25.62 4.28
N SER A 19 -10.25 -25.51 3.88
CA SER A 19 -10.67 -24.63 2.77
C SER A 19 -10.17 -23.19 3.01
N VAL A 20 -9.54 -22.59 2.00
CA VAL A 20 -9.15 -21.17 2.00
C VAL A 20 -10.35 -20.27 2.34
N LEU A 21 -11.57 -20.72 2.03
CA LEU A 21 -12.83 -20.02 2.29
C LEU A 21 -13.42 -20.33 3.68
N GLY A 22 -12.76 -21.14 4.50
CA GLY A 22 -13.24 -21.49 5.86
C GLY A 22 -13.67 -20.29 6.70
N PRO A 23 -12.89 -19.20 6.78
CA PRO A 23 -13.28 -18.01 7.54
C PRO A 23 -14.60 -17.37 7.11
N LEU A 24 -15.02 -17.49 5.85
CA LEU A 24 -16.30 -16.95 5.37
C LEU A 24 -17.51 -17.73 5.90
N GLN A 25 -17.32 -18.92 6.47
CA GLN A 25 -18.36 -19.66 7.16
C GLN A 25 -18.64 -19.08 8.55
N GLU A 26 -17.70 -18.31 9.11
CA GLU A 26 -17.88 -17.61 10.38
C GLU A 26 -18.67 -16.30 10.14
N PRO A 27 -19.90 -16.16 10.67
CA PRO A 27 -20.78 -15.02 10.34
C PRO A 27 -20.15 -13.69 10.73
N LEU A 28 -19.39 -13.66 11.83
CA LEU A 28 -18.72 -12.47 12.32
C LEU A 28 -17.62 -12.00 11.35
N PHE A 29 -16.73 -12.91 10.94
CA PHE A 29 -15.69 -12.59 9.97
C PHE A 29 -16.27 -12.22 8.61
N ARG A 30 -17.25 -13.00 8.13
CA ARG A 30 -17.90 -12.73 6.82
C ARG A 30 -18.50 -11.34 6.75
N SER A 31 -19.25 -10.90 7.78
CA SER A 31 -19.86 -9.56 7.79
C SER A 31 -18.82 -8.46 7.80
N LEU A 32 -17.74 -8.61 8.59
CA LEU A 32 -16.62 -7.68 8.61
C LEU A 32 -15.90 -7.64 7.26
N TRP A 33 -15.61 -8.80 6.69
CA TRP A 33 -14.88 -8.92 5.43
C TRP A 33 -15.63 -8.28 4.26
N VAL A 34 -16.96 -8.53 4.16
CA VAL A 34 -17.79 -7.89 3.12
C VAL A 34 -17.81 -6.38 3.30
N ALA A 35 -18.04 -5.88 4.53
CA ALA A 35 -18.00 -4.44 4.81
C ALA A 35 -16.64 -3.82 4.46
N ALA A 36 -15.54 -4.52 4.76
CA ALA A 36 -14.20 -4.09 4.43
C ALA A 36 -13.95 -3.99 2.91
N VAL A 37 -14.32 -5.02 2.15
CA VAL A 37 -14.15 -5.03 0.69
C VAL A 37 -14.94 -3.89 0.04
N VAL A 38 -16.17 -3.66 0.48
CA VAL A 38 -17.00 -2.53 0.01
C VAL A 38 -16.33 -1.20 0.34
N SER A 39 -15.83 -1.03 1.57
CA SER A 39 -15.15 0.19 2.02
C SER A 39 -13.84 0.42 1.27
N TYR A 40 -13.01 -0.62 1.07
CA TYR A 40 -11.80 -0.51 0.26
C TYR A 40 -12.11 -0.13 -1.19
N THR A 41 -13.16 -0.72 -1.78
CA THR A 41 -13.60 -0.36 -3.15
C THR A 41 -14.00 1.10 -3.22
N GLY A 42 -14.79 1.61 -2.26
CA GLY A 42 -15.16 3.02 -2.15
C GLY A 42 -13.94 3.94 -2.03
N THR A 43 -12.95 3.54 -1.23
CA THR A 43 -11.69 4.30 -1.07
C THR A 43 -10.89 4.38 -2.39
N TRP A 44 -10.79 3.28 -3.14
CA TRP A 44 -10.13 3.29 -4.45
C TRP A 44 -10.91 4.11 -5.50
N MET A 45 -12.25 4.07 -5.47
CA MET A 45 -13.10 4.95 -6.27
C MET A 45 -12.84 6.43 -5.94
N GLN A 46 -12.75 6.78 -4.67
CA GLN A 46 -12.44 8.14 -4.22
C GLN A 46 -11.07 8.60 -4.69
N ASN A 47 -10.05 7.75 -4.66
CA ASN A 47 -8.71 8.08 -5.16
C ASN A 47 -8.73 8.46 -6.65
N VAL A 48 -9.49 7.73 -7.46
CA VAL A 48 -9.73 8.10 -8.87
C VAL A 48 -10.45 9.43 -8.97
N GLY A 49 -11.51 9.61 -8.17
CA GLY A 49 -12.27 10.85 -8.11
C GLY A 49 -11.43 12.06 -7.77
N ALA A 50 -10.55 11.95 -6.78
CA ALA A 50 -9.67 13.05 -6.37
C ALA A 50 -8.66 13.41 -7.46
N GLY A 51 -8.01 12.41 -8.07
CA GLY A 51 -7.08 12.62 -9.18
C GLY A 51 -7.76 13.27 -10.39
N TRP A 52 -8.92 12.74 -10.80
CA TRP A 52 -9.67 13.28 -11.94
C TRP A 52 -10.26 14.67 -11.67
N LEU A 53 -10.87 14.88 -10.50
CA LEU A 53 -11.42 16.18 -10.14
C LEU A 53 -10.35 17.28 -10.15
N MET A 54 -9.12 16.97 -9.71
CA MET A 54 -8.05 17.96 -9.78
C MET A 54 -7.77 18.38 -11.23
N THR A 55 -7.84 17.48 -12.21
CA THR A 55 -7.65 17.85 -13.63
C THR A 55 -8.78 18.72 -14.17
N SER A 56 -9.98 18.62 -13.60
CA SER A 56 -11.12 19.49 -13.97
C SER A 56 -11.03 20.87 -13.31
N LEU A 57 -10.43 20.95 -12.11
CA LEU A 57 -10.25 22.21 -11.37
C LEU A 57 -9.06 23.02 -11.87
N THR A 58 -8.01 22.32 -12.33
CA THR A 58 -6.79 22.96 -12.82
C THR A 58 -6.00 22.01 -13.72
N MET A 59 -5.43 22.57 -14.80
CA MET A 59 -4.52 21.81 -15.68
C MET A 59 -3.06 21.81 -15.18
N SER A 60 -2.79 22.32 -13.97
CA SER A 60 -1.45 22.35 -13.41
C SER A 60 -0.96 20.92 -13.04
N PRO A 61 0.10 20.41 -13.70
CA PRO A 61 0.68 19.11 -13.35
C PRO A 61 1.18 19.04 -11.91
N LEU A 62 1.62 20.18 -11.35
CA LEU A 62 2.01 20.27 -9.96
C LEU A 62 0.83 19.96 -9.03
N MET A 63 -0.32 20.61 -9.25
CA MET A 63 -1.51 20.40 -8.41
C MET A 63 -2.03 18.97 -8.49
N VAL A 64 -2.02 18.38 -9.69
CA VAL A 64 -2.41 16.97 -9.88
C VAL A 64 -1.42 16.04 -9.16
N GLY A 65 -0.12 16.30 -9.25
CA GLY A 65 0.90 15.54 -8.51
C GLY A 65 0.75 15.68 -6.99
N LEU A 66 0.34 16.87 -6.52
CA LEU A 66 0.12 17.12 -5.09
C LEU A 66 -1.04 16.31 -4.50
N VAL A 67 -1.99 15.82 -5.30
CA VAL A 67 -3.04 14.90 -4.80
C VAL A 67 -2.41 13.60 -4.28
N GLN A 68 -1.49 13.02 -5.06
CA GLN A 68 -0.75 11.83 -4.62
C GLN A 68 0.19 12.16 -3.45
N ALA A 69 0.83 13.32 -3.49
CA ALA A 69 1.69 13.79 -2.40
C ALA A 69 0.90 13.97 -1.10
N ALA A 70 -0.30 14.55 -1.13
CA ALA A 70 -1.15 14.76 0.04
C ALA A 70 -1.53 13.44 0.73
N ASN A 71 -1.84 12.41 -0.05
CA ASN A 71 -2.11 11.08 0.48
C ASN A 71 -0.85 10.46 1.12
N SER A 72 0.28 10.51 0.41
CA SER A 72 1.54 9.92 0.89
C SER A 72 2.14 10.65 2.08
N ILE A 73 2.00 11.99 2.18
CA ILE A 73 2.52 12.76 3.30
C ILE A 73 1.72 12.50 4.58
N ALA A 74 0.43 12.20 4.47
CA ALA A 74 -0.37 11.78 5.62
C ALA A 74 0.21 10.48 6.23
N VAL A 75 0.54 9.49 5.39
CA VAL A 75 1.20 8.27 5.83
C VAL A 75 2.58 8.55 6.42
N PHE A 76 3.40 9.35 5.73
CA PHE A 76 4.75 9.72 6.19
C PHE A 76 4.74 10.34 7.59
N LEU A 77 3.82 11.26 7.87
CA LEU A 77 3.76 11.97 9.15
C LEU A 77 3.23 11.10 10.30
N VAL A 78 2.32 10.15 10.00
CA VAL A 78 1.50 9.49 11.03
C VAL A 78 1.85 8.01 11.21
N VAL A 79 2.52 7.37 10.25
CA VAL A 79 2.80 5.92 10.31
C VAL A 79 3.55 5.48 11.58
N LEU A 80 4.47 6.31 12.07
CA LEU A 80 5.22 6.00 13.30
C LEU A 80 4.35 6.15 14.57
N PRO A 81 3.63 7.26 14.80
CA PRO A 81 2.76 7.38 15.96
C PRO A 81 1.50 6.50 15.88
N ALA A 82 1.00 6.15 14.67
CA ALA A 82 -0.22 5.36 14.51
C ALA A 82 -0.14 3.98 15.18
N GLY A 83 0.98 3.28 15.00
CA GLY A 83 1.20 1.98 15.65
C GLY A 83 1.13 2.09 17.17
N ALA A 84 1.77 3.11 17.74
CA ALA A 84 1.78 3.33 19.18
C ALA A 84 0.42 3.73 19.75
N ILE A 85 -0.35 4.53 19.00
CA ILE A 85 -1.73 4.89 19.36
C ILE A 85 -2.60 3.63 19.37
N ALA A 86 -2.47 2.76 18.38
CA ALA A 86 -3.21 1.49 18.30
C ALA A 86 -2.88 0.50 19.43
N ASP A 87 -1.68 0.60 20.02
CA ASP A 87 -1.26 -0.25 21.15
C ASP A 87 -1.78 0.26 22.50
N VAL A 88 -2.07 1.58 22.62
CA VAL A 88 -2.47 2.22 23.89
C VAL A 88 -3.99 2.41 23.96
N VAL A 89 -4.62 2.71 22.84
CA VAL A 89 -6.05 3.04 22.77
C VAL A 89 -6.87 1.76 22.52
N ASP A 90 -8.08 1.71 23.08
CA ASP A 90 -9.05 0.68 22.75
C ASP A 90 -9.26 0.61 21.22
N ARG A 91 -8.94 -0.54 20.62
CA ARG A 91 -8.95 -0.75 19.15
C ARG A 91 -10.31 -0.45 18.54
N ARG A 92 -11.40 -0.88 19.21
CA ARG A 92 -12.76 -0.62 18.74
C ARG A 92 -13.08 0.87 18.74
N LYS A 93 -12.71 1.60 19.81
CA LYS A 93 -12.91 3.05 19.89
C LYS A 93 -12.10 3.78 18.84
N LEU A 94 -10.83 3.39 18.66
CA LEU A 94 -9.96 3.97 17.64
C LEU A 94 -10.55 3.76 16.24
N LEU A 95 -10.99 2.55 15.92
CA LEU A 95 -11.64 2.25 14.64
C LEU A 95 -12.93 3.05 14.44
N LEU A 96 -13.78 3.15 15.46
CA LEU A 96 -15.02 3.96 15.36
C LEU A 96 -14.72 5.45 15.11
N VAL A 97 -13.74 6.01 15.81
CA VAL A 97 -13.33 7.41 15.64
C VAL A 97 -12.75 7.65 14.24
N THR A 98 -11.85 6.79 13.78
CA THR A 98 -11.24 6.93 12.45
C THR A 98 -12.24 6.71 11.32
N GLN A 99 -13.17 5.76 11.47
CA GLN A 99 -14.24 5.54 10.50
C GLN A 99 -15.20 6.73 10.42
N LEU A 100 -15.61 7.28 11.59
CA LEU A 100 -16.45 8.49 11.62
C LEU A 100 -15.73 9.69 11.01
N TRP A 101 -14.44 9.86 11.30
CA TRP A 101 -13.60 10.87 10.67
C TRP A 101 -13.61 10.77 9.15
N MET A 102 -13.41 9.56 8.62
CA MET A 102 -13.42 9.32 7.18
C MET A 102 -14.79 9.54 6.55
N VAL A 103 -15.88 9.16 7.24
CA VAL A 103 -17.25 9.49 6.80
C VAL A 103 -17.41 11.00 6.64
N LEU A 104 -17.06 11.76 7.69
CA LEU A 104 -17.23 13.22 7.68
C LEU A 104 -16.36 13.88 6.60
N ALA A 105 -15.11 13.46 6.46
CA ALA A 105 -14.21 13.99 5.45
C ALA A 105 -14.70 13.68 4.02
N ALA A 106 -15.11 12.44 3.75
CA ALA A 106 -15.61 12.03 2.43
C ALA A 106 -16.97 12.67 2.11
N ALA A 107 -17.87 12.77 3.08
CA ALA A 107 -19.17 13.44 2.90
C ALA A 107 -19.01 14.94 2.64
N ALA A 108 -18.17 15.63 3.42
CA ALA A 108 -17.87 17.04 3.22
C ALA A 108 -17.25 17.27 1.83
N LEU A 109 -16.28 16.46 1.42
CA LEU A 109 -15.69 16.52 0.09
C LEU A 109 -16.74 16.31 -1.01
N GLY A 110 -17.63 15.31 -0.84
CA GLY A 110 -18.72 15.04 -1.78
C GLY A 110 -19.70 16.20 -1.91
N ILE A 111 -20.14 16.75 -0.78
CA ILE A 111 -21.08 17.89 -0.74
C ILE A 111 -20.45 19.14 -1.38
N LEU A 112 -19.21 19.50 -1.01
CA LEU A 112 -18.51 20.64 -1.59
C LEU A 112 -18.30 20.46 -3.11
N THR A 113 -18.09 19.24 -3.58
CA THR A 113 -17.97 18.95 -5.01
C THR A 113 -19.32 19.12 -5.72
N LEU A 114 -20.42 18.62 -5.16
CA LEU A 114 -21.75 18.73 -5.74
C LEU A 114 -22.27 20.19 -5.76
N THR A 115 -21.92 20.99 -4.75
CA THR A 115 -22.29 22.40 -4.69
C THR A 115 -21.38 23.30 -5.52
N GLY A 116 -20.34 22.74 -6.19
CA GLY A 116 -19.38 23.53 -6.96
C GLY A 116 -18.48 24.44 -6.14
N SER A 117 -18.45 24.24 -4.80
CA SER A 117 -17.65 25.05 -3.87
C SER A 117 -16.26 24.49 -3.63
N ILE A 118 -15.91 23.36 -4.27
CA ILE A 118 -14.60 22.73 -4.13
C ILE A 118 -13.52 23.53 -4.86
N THR A 119 -12.39 23.71 -4.21
CA THR A 119 -11.19 24.34 -4.78
C THR A 119 -10.03 23.34 -4.77
N PRO A 120 -8.96 23.55 -5.58
CA PRO A 120 -7.79 22.68 -5.55
C PRO A 120 -7.20 22.53 -4.14
N ALA A 121 -7.12 23.62 -3.37
CA ALA A 121 -6.59 23.58 -2.00
C ALA A 121 -7.48 22.75 -1.05
N LEU A 122 -8.82 22.90 -1.14
CA LEU A 122 -9.74 22.08 -0.35
C LEU A 122 -9.67 20.61 -0.73
N LEU A 123 -9.54 20.29 -2.03
CA LEU A 123 -9.37 18.91 -2.47
C LEU A 123 -8.10 18.29 -1.90
N LEU A 124 -6.97 19.00 -1.90
CA LEU A 124 -5.73 18.55 -1.26
C LEU A 124 -5.89 18.35 0.24
N LEU A 125 -6.56 19.30 0.92
CA LEU A 125 -6.83 19.20 2.35
C LEU A 125 -7.65 17.95 2.68
N PHE A 126 -8.77 17.72 2.00
CA PHE A 126 -9.62 16.56 2.25
C PHE A 126 -8.93 15.25 1.86
N THR A 127 -8.10 15.23 0.81
CA THR A 127 -7.26 14.07 0.47
C THR A 127 -6.27 13.75 1.59
N PHE A 128 -5.63 14.77 2.15
CA PHE A 128 -4.75 14.61 3.32
C PHE A 128 -5.51 14.10 4.55
N LEU A 129 -6.68 14.69 4.86
CA LEU A 129 -7.51 14.28 6.00
C LEU A 129 -8.00 12.83 5.87
N MET A 130 -8.33 12.39 4.66
CA MET A 130 -8.68 10.98 4.39
C MET A 130 -7.49 10.05 4.60
N GLY A 131 -6.31 10.42 4.06
CA GLY A 131 -5.08 9.67 4.27
C GLY A 131 -4.70 9.57 5.75
N PHE A 132 -4.86 10.67 6.50
CA PHE A 132 -4.62 10.70 7.95
C PHE A 132 -5.51 9.70 8.70
N GLY A 133 -6.82 9.70 8.40
CA GLY A 133 -7.77 8.74 8.98
C GLY A 133 -7.41 7.29 8.64
N ALA A 134 -7.05 7.01 7.39
CA ALA A 134 -6.69 5.66 6.93
C ALA A 134 -5.45 5.12 7.66
N VAL A 135 -4.40 5.94 7.82
CA VAL A 135 -3.16 5.51 8.51
C VAL A 135 -3.38 5.19 9.98
N LEU A 136 -4.23 5.94 10.67
CA LEU A 136 -4.61 5.64 12.06
C LEU A 136 -5.49 4.39 12.17
N ASN A 137 -6.29 4.13 11.14
CA ASN A 137 -7.17 2.97 11.07
C ASN A 137 -6.41 1.65 10.86
N ASP A 138 -5.37 1.65 10.00
CA ASP A 138 -4.72 0.43 9.51
C ASP A 138 -4.13 -0.49 10.61
N PRO A 139 -3.36 -0.01 11.61
CA PRO A 139 -2.82 -0.88 12.64
C PRO A 139 -3.92 -1.51 13.52
N ALA A 140 -4.95 -0.73 13.86
CA ALA A 140 -6.09 -1.21 14.64
C ALA A 140 -6.91 -2.25 13.84
N TRP A 141 -7.06 -2.03 12.53
CA TRP A 141 -7.71 -2.96 11.62
C TRP A 141 -6.99 -4.30 11.52
N GLN A 142 -5.68 -4.30 11.38
CA GLN A 142 -4.87 -5.52 11.36
C GLN A 142 -4.96 -6.28 12.67
N ALA A 143 -5.04 -5.56 13.79
CA ALA A 143 -5.13 -6.15 15.13
C ALA A 143 -6.50 -6.75 15.47
N ILE A 144 -7.57 -6.44 14.73
CA ILE A 144 -8.92 -7.01 14.97
C ILE A 144 -9.07 -8.41 14.37
N THR A 145 -8.34 -8.73 13.29
CA THR A 145 -8.47 -10.00 12.58
C THR A 145 -8.33 -11.23 13.50
N PRO A 146 -7.33 -11.29 14.42
CA PRO A 146 -7.20 -12.41 15.35
C PRO A 146 -8.35 -12.54 16.35
N GLU A 147 -9.14 -11.50 16.54
CA GLU A 147 -10.25 -11.46 17.51
C GLU A 147 -11.59 -11.92 16.89
N VAL A 148 -11.68 -11.89 15.57
CA VAL A 148 -12.91 -12.21 14.82
C VAL A 148 -12.84 -13.52 14.04
N VAL A 149 -11.66 -14.16 14.01
CA VAL A 149 -11.40 -15.42 13.32
C VAL A 149 -10.94 -16.47 14.33
N SER A 150 -11.44 -17.69 14.21
CA SER A 150 -10.95 -18.81 15.02
C SER A 150 -9.45 -19.04 14.79
N ARG A 151 -8.74 -19.54 15.81
CA ARG A 151 -7.29 -19.83 15.71
C ARG A 151 -6.98 -20.74 14.52
N GLU A 152 -7.88 -21.64 14.21
CA GLU A 152 -7.75 -22.61 13.14
C GLU A 152 -7.82 -21.99 11.75
N ASN A 153 -8.60 -20.92 11.59
CA ASN A 153 -8.82 -20.20 10.33
C ASN A 153 -7.97 -18.93 10.21
N PHE A 154 -7.10 -18.64 11.18
CA PHE A 154 -6.38 -17.38 11.26
C PHE A 154 -5.52 -17.07 10.00
N ALA A 155 -4.73 -18.04 9.54
CA ALA A 155 -3.91 -17.86 8.33
C ALA A 155 -4.77 -17.60 7.07
N SER A 156 -5.89 -18.35 6.92
CA SER A 156 -6.85 -18.16 5.83
C SER A 156 -7.57 -16.82 5.93
N GLY A 157 -7.86 -16.34 7.16
CA GLY A 157 -8.47 -15.03 7.40
C GLY A 157 -7.56 -13.88 6.94
N ILE A 158 -6.26 -13.94 7.27
CA ILE A 158 -5.26 -12.97 6.78
C ILE A 158 -5.18 -13.00 5.25
N ALA A 159 -5.14 -14.21 4.66
CA ALA A 159 -5.09 -14.37 3.20
C ALA A 159 -6.34 -13.77 2.52
N LEU A 160 -7.54 -14.00 3.08
CA LEU A 160 -8.79 -13.43 2.57
C LEU A 160 -8.83 -11.90 2.70
N ASN A 161 -8.36 -11.32 3.81
CA ASN A 161 -8.28 -9.87 3.95
C ASN A 161 -7.36 -9.26 2.89
N SER A 162 -6.19 -9.87 2.67
CA SER A 162 -5.26 -9.45 1.62
C SER A 162 -5.87 -9.58 0.21
N ALA A 163 -6.58 -10.69 -0.05
CA ALA A 163 -7.28 -10.91 -1.31
C ALA A 163 -8.38 -9.86 -1.53
N GLY A 164 -9.22 -9.58 -0.52
CA GLY A 164 -10.26 -8.55 -0.57
C GLY A 164 -9.70 -7.16 -0.88
N TYR A 165 -8.60 -6.77 -0.22
CA TYR A 165 -7.92 -5.51 -0.50
C TYR A 165 -7.39 -5.44 -1.95
N ASN A 166 -6.77 -6.52 -2.45
CA ASN A 166 -6.24 -6.54 -3.81
C ASN A 166 -7.34 -6.54 -4.88
N VAL A 167 -8.47 -7.23 -4.63
CA VAL A 167 -9.66 -7.17 -5.51
C VAL A 167 -10.19 -5.75 -5.55
N ALA A 168 -10.39 -5.10 -4.41
CA ALA A 168 -10.83 -3.72 -4.34
C ALA A 168 -9.88 -2.75 -5.07
N ARG A 169 -8.58 -2.96 -4.94
CA ARG A 169 -7.54 -2.19 -5.63
C ARG A 169 -7.58 -2.35 -7.15
N ALA A 170 -7.92 -3.54 -7.65
CA ALA A 170 -8.01 -3.80 -9.09
C ALA A 170 -9.34 -3.29 -9.69
N VAL A 171 -10.45 -3.52 -8.97
CA VAL A 171 -11.81 -3.24 -9.47
C VAL A 171 -12.27 -1.82 -9.12
N GLY A 172 -11.90 -1.33 -7.93
CA GLY A 172 -12.33 -0.02 -7.42
C GLY A 172 -12.07 1.15 -8.37
N PRO A 173 -10.86 1.29 -8.94
CA PRO A 173 -10.58 2.37 -9.87
C PRO A 173 -11.46 2.34 -11.13
N ALA A 174 -11.70 1.17 -11.71
CA ALA A 174 -12.56 1.04 -12.90
C ALA A 174 -14.02 1.41 -12.57
N LEU A 175 -14.54 0.92 -11.43
CA LEU A 175 -15.86 1.32 -10.93
C LEU A 175 -15.92 2.82 -10.63
N GLY A 176 -14.84 3.38 -10.07
CA GLY A 176 -14.71 4.81 -9.81
C GLY A 176 -14.82 5.63 -11.10
N GLY A 177 -14.08 5.25 -12.14
CA GLY A 177 -14.16 5.89 -13.44
C GLY A 177 -15.58 5.87 -14.01
N LEU A 178 -16.26 4.72 -13.95
CA LEU A 178 -17.65 4.57 -14.41
C LEU A 178 -18.62 5.45 -13.62
N VAL A 179 -18.55 5.44 -12.29
CA VAL A 179 -19.41 6.28 -11.43
C VAL A 179 -19.18 7.78 -11.70
N ILE A 180 -17.92 8.18 -11.88
CA ILE A 180 -17.60 9.59 -12.10
C ILE A 180 -18.15 10.08 -13.44
N VAL A 181 -18.09 9.27 -14.50
CA VAL A 181 -18.64 9.62 -15.80
C VAL A 181 -20.17 9.72 -15.78
N THR A 182 -20.82 8.80 -15.08
CA THR A 182 -22.29 8.75 -15.06
C THR A 182 -22.92 9.68 -14.03
N ALA A 183 -22.26 9.93 -12.89
CA ALA A 183 -22.84 10.65 -11.77
C ALA A 183 -21.93 11.74 -11.17
N GLY A 184 -20.69 11.86 -11.66
CA GLY A 184 -19.72 12.87 -11.19
C GLY A 184 -18.91 12.45 -9.98
N SER A 185 -17.78 13.15 -9.75
CA SER A 185 -16.85 12.86 -8.65
C SER A 185 -17.51 13.05 -7.27
N GLY A 186 -18.43 14.00 -7.11
CA GLY A 186 -19.14 14.24 -5.85
C GLY A 186 -19.93 13.02 -5.37
N ILE A 187 -20.61 12.32 -6.29
CA ILE A 187 -21.35 11.10 -5.96
C ILE A 187 -20.39 9.96 -5.61
N ALA A 188 -19.26 9.85 -6.30
CA ALA A 188 -18.23 8.84 -5.94
C ALA A 188 -17.72 9.04 -4.50
N PHE A 189 -17.52 10.28 -4.06
CA PHE A 189 -17.12 10.61 -2.68
C PHE A 189 -18.22 10.29 -1.66
N LEU A 190 -19.48 10.58 -1.98
CA LEU A 190 -20.61 10.23 -1.10
C LEU A 190 -20.81 8.71 -1.01
N LEU A 191 -20.65 7.97 -2.10
CA LEU A 191 -20.69 6.50 -2.07
C LEU A 191 -19.58 5.93 -1.18
N ASN A 192 -18.38 6.52 -1.23
CA ASN A 192 -17.32 6.13 -0.30
C ASN A 192 -17.69 6.46 1.15
N ALA A 193 -18.27 7.63 1.43
CA ALA A 193 -18.75 7.97 2.78
C ALA A 193 -19.78 6.94 3.27
N VAL A 194 -20.72 6.54 2.42
CA VAL A 194 -21.72 5.51 2.74
C VAL A 194 -21.07 4.14 2.98
N SER A 195 -20.01 3.79 2.25
CA SER A 195 -19.34 2.49 2.38
C SER A 195 -18.77 2.25 3.79
N PHE A 196 -18.35 3.31 4.49
CA PHE A 196 -17.84 3.23 5.86
C PHE A 196 -18.91 2.84 6.89
N PHE A 197 -20.21 3.11 6.62
CA PHE A 197 -21.26 2.75 7.57
C PHE A 197 -21.39 1.25 7.78
N GLY A 198 -21.07 0.43 6.78
CA GLY A 198 -21.05 -1.03 6.94
C GLY A 198 -20.04 -1.47 8.02
N VAL A 199 -18.85 -0.86 8.01
CA VAL A 199 -17.80 -1.11 9.01
C VAL A 199 -18.22 -0.57 10.39
N ILE A 200 -18.76 0.65 10.45
CA ILE A 200 -19.26 1.25 11.70
C ILE A 200 -20.36 0.37 12.32
N TYR A 201 -21.32 -0.07 11.52
CA TYR A 201 -22.40 -0.94 11.97
C TYR A 201 -21.86 -2.24 12.58
N PHE A 202 -20.89 -2.89 11.92
CA PHE A 202 -20.22 -4.05 12.48
C PHE A 202 -19.55 -3.72 13.83
N LEU A 203 -18.74 -2.65 13.89
CA LEU A 203 -18.00 -2.26 15.09
C LEU A 203 -18.92 -1.92 16.28
N ILE A 204 -20.10 -1.36 16.03
CA ILE A 204 -21.08 -1.08 17.09
C ILE A 204 -21.64 -2.40 17.68
N ARG A 205 -21.91 -3.40 16.84
CA ARG A 205 -22.42 -4.71 17.27
C ARG A 205 -21.37 -5.63 17.84
N TRP A 206 -20.13 -5.48 17.41
CA TRP A 206 -19.05 -6.31 17.90
C TRP A 206 -18.62 -5.90 19.31
N LYS A 207 -18.58 -6.88 20.21
CA LYS A 207 -18.08 -6.71 21.59
C LYS A 207 -16.62 -7.14 21.61
N SER A 208 -15.72 -6.16 21.66
CA SER A 208 -14.29 -6.43 21.86
C SER A 208 -14.07 -7.08 23.23
N ALA A 209 -13.22 -8.10 23.29
CA ALA A 209 -12.70 -8.56 24.56
C ALA A 209 -11.91 -7.42 25.23
N PRO A 210 -11.95 -7.26 26.57
CA PRO A 210 -11.18 -6.22 27.24
C PRO A 210 -9.71 -6.31 26.85
N GLY A 211 -9.22 -5.33 26.08
CA GLY A 211 -7.86 -5.32 25.58
C GLY A 211 -6.84 -5.26 26.73
N ARG A 212 -5.81 -6.08 26.65
CA ARG A 212 -4.63 -5.95 27.52
C ARG A 212 -3.99 -4.59 27.22
N THR A 213 -4.19 -3.68 28.14
CA THR A 213 -3.64 -2.33 28.09
C THR A 213 -2.16 -2.30 28.42
N SER A 214 -1.50 -1.37 27.75
CA SER A 214 -0.33 -0.59 28.13
C SER A 214 1.06 -1.15 27.82
N ILE A 215 1.53 -0.74 26.66
CA ILE A 215 2.94 -0.39 26.53
C ILE A 215 3.03 1.13 26.82
N SER A 216 3.79 1.50 27.84
CA SER A 216 3.96 2.92 28.24
C SER A 216 4.51 3.75 27.07
N SER A 217 3.96 4.93 26.84
CA SER A 217 4.41 5.89 25.82
C SER A 217 5.92 6.25 25.92
N ARG A 218 6.53 6.11 27.07
CA ARG A 218 7.99 6.28 27.29
C ARG A 218 8.80 5.26 26.47
N HIS A 219 8.30 4.04 26.30
CA HIS A 219 8.97 3.00 25.52
C HIS A 219 8.92 3.27 24.00
N MET A 220 7.94 4.04 23.53
CA MET A 220 7.79 4.38 22.12
C MET A 220 8.93 5.27 21.60
N TRP A 221 9.21 6.39 22.28
CA TRP A 221 10.30 7.28 21.89
C TRP A 221 11.67 6.63 22.00
N ALA A 222 11.88 5.81 23.04
CA ALA A 222 13.08 4.99 23.17
C ALA A 222 13.18 3.99 22.01
N ALA A 223 12.08 3.32 21.66
CA ALA A 223 12.02 2.38 20.57
C ALA A 223 12.30 3.03 19.19
N MET A 224 11.78 4.23 18.95
CA MET A 224 12.07 4.99 17.73
C MET A 224 13.56 5.37 17.66
N ARG A 225 14.12 5.88 18.76
CA ARG A 225 15.55 6.24 18.83
C ARG A 225 16.46 5.04 18.60
N ASP A 226 16.13 3.90 19.20
CA ASP A 226 16.89 2.65 19.03
C ASP A 226 16.78 2.12 17.59
N GLY A 227 15.61 2.28 16.95
CA GLY A 227 15.43 2.01 15.53
C GLY A 227 16.36 2.87 14.66
N PHE A 228 16.39 4.18 14.87
CA PHE A 228 17.30 5.09 14.16
C PHE A 228 18.77 4.77 14.42
N ARG A 229 19.13 4.37 15.64
CA ARG A 229 20.49 3.95 15.97
C ARG A 229 20.89 2.68 15.24
N HIS A 230 19.99 1.70 15.15
CA HIS A 230 20.22 0.45 14.43
C HIS A 230 20.42 0.69 12.91
N LEU A 231 19.68 1.64 12.34
CA LEU A 231 19.84 2.05 10.94
C LEU A 231 21.25 2.55 10.62
N ARG A 232 21.84 3.31 11.52
CA ARG A 232 23.19 3.85 11.33
C ARG A 232 24.26 2.76 11.34
N VAL A 233 23.99 1.61 11.95
CA VAL A 233 24.95 0.51 12.12
C VAL A 233 24.77 -0.59 11.08
N SER A 234 23.53 -0.84 10.61
CA SER A 234 23.23 -1.93 9.69
C SER A 234 23.38 -1.50 8.23
N ARG A 235 24.48 -1.90 7.59
CA ARG A 235 24.72 -1.63 6.15
C ARG A 235 23.61 -2.18 5.26
N THR A 236 23.05 -3.31 5.61
CA THR A 236 22.00 -3.97 4.84
C THR A 236 20.69 -3.18 4.91
N MET A 237 20.31 -2.66 6.08
CA MET A 237 19.14 -1.81 6.22
C MET A 237 19.34 -0.48 5.47
N GLN A 238 20.53 0.11 5.52
CA GLN A 238 20.87 1.30 4.72
C GLN A 238 20.67 1.01 3.22
N ALA A 239 21.11 -0.16 2.74
CA ALA A 239 20.93 -0.55 1.35
C ALA A 239 19.44 -0.62 0.96
N VAL A 240 18.59 -1.23 1.81
CA VAL A 240 17.14 -1.28 1.58
C VAL A 240 16.56 0.12 1.53
N LEU A 241 16.89 0.99 2.48
CA LEU A 241 16.32 2.35 2.57
C LEU A 241 16.76 3.26 1.42
N VAL A 242 18.05 3.21 1.04
CA VAL A 242 18.56 3.97 -0.10
C VAL A 242 17.88 3.54 -1.39
N ARG A 243 17.76 2.24 -1.64
CA ARG A 243 17.05 1.71 -2.81
C ARG A 243 15.57 2.10 -2.80
N THR A 244 14.93 2.02 -1.63
CA THR A 244 13.54 2.47 -1.47
C THR A 244 13.39 3.95 -1.77
N ALA A 245 14.26 4.81 -1.24
CA ALA A 245 14.19 6.25 -1.46
C ALA A 245 14.38 6.60 -2.95
N VAL A 246 15.42 6.06 -3.58
CA VAL A 246 15.71 6.31 -5.00
C VAL A 246 14.56 5.83 -5.90
N PHE A 247 14.04 4.63 -5.63
CA PHE A 247 12.90 4.11 -6.37
C PHE A 247 11.65 4.95 -6.16
N SER A 248 11.24 5.19 -4.91
CA SER A 248 9.98 5.87 -4.61
C SER A 248 9.91 7.31 -5.11
N VAL A 249 11.02 8.06 -5.02
CA VAL A 249 11.09 9.42 -5.56
C VAL A 249 10.86 9.41 -7.07
N SER A 250 11.55 8.55 -7.82
CA SER A 250 11.42 8.54 -9.29
C SER A 250 10.14 7.85 -9.77
N ALA A 251 9.72 6.77 -9.11
CA ALA A 251 8.54 6.02 -9.48
C ALA A 251 7.22 6.76 -9.22
N GLY A 252 7.25 7.75 -8.32
CA GLY A 252 6.11 8.63 -8.05
C GLY A 252 5.59 9.38 -9.28
N ALA A 253 6.44 9.63 -10.30
CA ALA A 253 6.09 10.36 -11.51
C ALA A 253 4.91 9.74 -12.27
N LEU A 254 4.98 8.44 -12.55
CA LEU A 254 3.99 7.75 -13.39
C LEU A 254 2.59 7.82 -12.79
N LEU A 255 2.45 7.47 -11.51
CA LEU A 255 1.13 7.42 -10.85
C LEU A 255 0.61 8.84 -10.52
N ALA A 256 1.48 9.77 -10.16
CA ALA A 256 1.11 11.14 -9.85
C ALA A 256 0.60 11.91 -11.09
N LEU A 257 1.19 11.66 -12.26
CA LEU A 257 0.80 12.31 -13.52
C LEU A 257 -0.20 11.50 -14.35
N LEU A 258 -0.56 10.29 -13.91
CA LEU A 258 -1.46 9.40 -14.65
C LEU A 258 -2.82 10.04 -14.97
N PRO A 259 -3.47 10.85 -14.10
CA PRO A 259 -4.73 11.52 -14.44
C PRO A 259 -4.61 12.41 -15.68
N LEU A 260 -3.49 13.12 -15.82
CA LEU A 260 -3.22 13.98 -16.98
C LEU A 260 -2.82 13.16 -18.22
N LEU A 261 -2.03 12.11 -18.05
CA LEU A 261 -1.65 11.22 -19.16
C LEU A 261 -2.86 10.51 -19.75
N SER A 262 -3.83 10.18 -18.93
CA SER A 262 -5.07 9.51 -19.35
C SER A 262 -6.16 10.47 -19.79
N HIS A 263 -5.92 11.79 -19.75
CA HIS A 263 -6.95 12.79 -20.03
C HIS A 263 -7.61 12.62 -21.41
N ALA A 264 -6.83 12.22 -22.42
CA ALA A 264 -7.33 11.93 -23.75
C ALA A 264 -8.30 10.74 -23.81
N PHE A 265 -8.29 9.87 -22.82
CA PHE A 265 -9.14 8.66 -22.74
C PHE A 265 -10.36 8.85 -21.83
N GLY A 266 -10.55 10.04 -21.29
CA GLY A 266 -11.62 10.31 -20.34
C GLY A 266 -11.38 9.74 -18.94
N CYS A 267 -12.35 9.96 -18.05
CA CYS A 267 -12.29 9.46 -16.68
C CYS A 267 -12.36 7.92 -16.63
N GLU A 268 -13.14 7.29 -17.47
CA GLU A 268 -13.18 5.83 -17.60
C GLU A 268 -11.81 5.28 -17.98
N GLY A 269 -11.14 5.92 -18.92
CA GLY A 269 -9.80 5.55 -19.34
C GLY A 269 -8.81 5.64 -18.19
N TYR A 270 -8.85 6.71 -17.38
CA TYR A 270 -8.03 6.84 -16.20
C TYR A 270 -8.30 5.73 -15.16
N GLY A 271 -9.58 5.49 -14.83
CA GLY A 271 -9.97 4.42 -13.92
C GLY A 271 -9.54 3.04 -14.42
N LEU A 272 -9.71 2.76 -15.72
CA LEU A 272 -9.25 1.52 -16.36
C LEU A 272 -7.73 1.36 -16.29
N MET A 273 -6.95 2.41 -16.56
CA MET A 273 -5.49 2.36 -16.50
C MET A 273 -4.99 2.02 -15.09
N LEU A 274 -5.61 2.60 -14.04
CA LEU A 274 -5.31 2.21 -12.66
C LEU A 274 -5.74 0.78 -12.35
N GLY A 275 -6.90 0.34 -12.85
CA GLY A 275 -7.35 -1.04 -12.71
C GLY A 275 -6.40 -2.03 -13.38
N ILE A 276 -5.96 -1.75 -14.61
CA ILE A 276 -4.99 -2.57 -15.37
C ILE A 276 -3.63 -2.60 -14.65
N PHE A 277 -3.17 -1.47 -14.12
CA PHE A 277 -1.98 -1.43 -13.26
C PHE A 277 -2.15 -2.31 -12.02
N GLY A 278 -3.33 -2.30 -11.39
CA GLY A 278 -3.69 -3.17 -10.28
C GLY A 278 -3.67 -4.65 -10.66
N LEU A 279 -4.23 -5.02 -11.80
CA LEU A 279 -4.19 -6.38 -12.36
C LEU A 279 -2.75 -6.81 -12.65
N GLY A 280 -1.94 -5.92 -13.23
CA GLY A 280 -0.51 -6.16 -13.41
C GLY A 280 0.19 -6.44 -12.08
N SER A 281 -0.11 -5.65 -11.05
CA SER A 281 0.44 -5.89 -9.71
C SER A 281 0.04 -7.25 -9.14
N LEU A 282 -1.20 -7.70 -9.37
CA LEU A 282 -1.66 -9.02 -8.94
C LEU A 282 -0.92 -10.15 -9.68
N ALA A 283 -0.79 -10.03 -11.00
CA ALA A 283 -0.02 -10.97 -11.82
C ALA A 283 1.46 -11.00 -11.42
N GLY A 284 2.07 -9.84 -11.17
CA GLY A 284 3.44 -9.72 -10.68
C GLY A 284 3.66 -10.38 -9.32
N ALA A 285 2.70 -10.25 -8.40
CA ALA A 285 2.74 -10.91 -7.10
C ALA A 285 2.66 -12.44 -7.22
N ALA A 286 1.80 -12.96 -8.09
CA ALA A 286 1.72 -14.39 -8.38
C ALA A 286 3.03 -14.95 -8.96
N LEU A 287 3.68 -14.19 -9.84
CA LEU A 287 4.94 -14.56 -10.48
C LEU A 287 6.15 -14.44 -9.54
N LEU A 288 6.03 -13.65 -8.47
CA LEU A 288 7.15 -13.33 -7.58
C LEU A 288 7.83 -14.57 -6.98
N SER A 289 7.05 -15.55 -6.54
CA SER A 289 7.57 -16.79 -5.95
C SER A 289 8.46 -17.59 -6.93
N PHE A 290 8.07 -17.60 -8.20
CA PHE A 290 8.84 -18.25 -9.27
C PHE A 290 10.11 -17.45 -9.57
N LEU A 291 10.03 -16.15 -9.74
CA LEU A 291 11.17 -15.29 -10.07
C LEU A 291 12.23 -15.28 -8.96
N ARG A 292 11.82 -15.34 -7.69
CA ARG A 292 12.75 -15.42 -6.55
C ARG A 292 13.55 -16.72 -6.46
N ARG A 293 13.15 -17.76 -7.18
CA ARG A 293 13.94 -19.01 -7.32
C ARG A 293 15.01 -18.87 -8.39
N LEU A 294 14.78 -18.02 -9.40
CA LEU A 294 15.67 -17.84 -10.54
C LEU A 294 16.66 -16.69 -10.36
N PHE A 295 16.26 -15.64 -9.67
CA PHE A 295 17.03 -14.40 -9.55
C PHE A 295 17.34 -14.09 -8.09
N SER A 296 18.53 -13.54 -7.85
CA SER A 296 18.84 -12.93 -6.56
C SER A 296 17.95 -11.70 -6.30
N PRO A 297 17.71 -11.32 -5.03
CA PRO A 297 16.94 -10.11 -4.71
C PRO A 297 17.47 -8.85 -5.41
N ASP A 298 18.79 -8.71 -5.50
CA ASP A 298 19.44 -7.59 -6.19
C ASP A 298 19.12 -7.57 -7.69
N ALA A 299 19.24 -8.70 -8.37
CA ALA A 299 18.95 -8.83 -9.79
C ALA A 299 17.45 -8.58 -10.06
N LEU A 300 16.58 -9.14 -9.23
CA LEU A 300 15.13 -8.97 -9.39
C LEU A 300 14.70 -7.51 -9.22
N ILE A 301 15.21 -6.81 -8.20
CA ILE A 301 14.92 -5.38 -8.00
C ILE A 301 15.49 -4.55 -9.18
N ALA A 302 16.70 -4.82 -9.62
CA ALA A 302 17.31 -4.08 -10.71
C ALA A 302 16.57 -4.29 -12.05
N THR A 303 16.24 -5.52 -12.40
CA THR A 303 15.49 -5.82 -13.63
C THR A 303 14.07 -5.27 -13.59
N ALA A 304 13.34 -5.43 -12.48
CA ALA A 304 12.02 -4.86 -12.32
C ALA A 304 12.06 -3.31 -12.36
N THR A 305 13.09 -2.67 -11.77
CA THR A 305 13.25 -1.22 -11.84
C THR A 305 13.54 -0.76 -13.27
N ALA A 306 14.35 -1.50 -14.03
CA ALA A 306 14.61 -1.20 -15.45
C ALA A 306 13.33 -1.33 -16.31
N VAL A 307 12.53 -2.38 -16.08
CA VAL A 307 11.23 -2.57 -16.74
C VAL A 307 10.27 -1.43 -16.38
N PHE A 308 10.20 -1.02 -15.11
CA PHE A 308 9.37 0.10 -14.68
C PHE A 308 9.85 1.44 -15.26
N ALA A 309 11.17 1.64 -15.38
CA ALA A 309 11.74 2.82 -16.03
C ALA A 309 11.37 2.89 -17.51
N LEU A 310 11.47 1.77 -18.23
CA LEU A 310 11.07 1.67 -19.63
C LEU A 310 9.56 1.95 -19.80
N ALA A 311 8.73 1.38 -18.94
CA ALA A 311 7.28 1.63 -18.93
C ALA A 311 6.97 3.11 -18.66
N THR A 312 7.67 3.74 -17.69
CA THR A 312 7.52 5.19 -17.39
C THR A 312 7.92 6.07 -18.58
N TYR A 313 9.02 5.72 -19.24
CA TYR A 313 9.48 6.43 -20.44
C TYR A 313 8.49 6.29 -21.60
N ALA A 314 8.00 5.08 -21.85
CA ALA A 314 7.04 4.78 -22.91
C ALA A 314 5.68 5.45 -22.65
N ALA A 315 5.19 5.46 -21.41
CA ALA A 315 3.93 6.10 -21.02
C ALA A 315 3.87 7.59 -21.40
N GLY A 316 5.00 8.29 -21.38
CA GLY A 316 5.06 9.71 -21.77
C GLY A 316 4.97 9.95 -23.28
N ARG A 317 4.98 8.91 -24.13
CA ARG A 317 5.01 9.01 -25.59
C ARG A 317 3.85 8.33 -26.29
N GLU A 318 3.11 7.50 -25.55
CA GLU A 318 2.13 6.61 -26.14
C GLU A 318 0.73 7.27 -26.22
N PRO A 319 0.22 7.55 -27.43
CA PRO A 319 -1.08 8.16 -27.61
C PRO A 319 -2.24 7.15 -27.75
N HIS A 320 -1.94 5.84 -27.87
CA HIS A 320 -2.96 4.82 -28.13
C HIS A 320 -3.37 4.10 -26.84
N PHE A 321 -4.68 3.94 -26.65
CA PHE A 321 -5.24 3.32 -25.45
C PHE A 321 -4.70 1.89 -25.21
N ALA A 322 -4.66 1.04 -26.23
CA ALA A 322 -4.27 -0.37 -26.07
C ALA A 322 -2.80 -0.53 -25.67
N SER A 323 -1.89 0.21 -26.31
CA SER A 323 -0.46 0.18 -25.97
C SER A 323 -0.20 0.82 -24.60
N PHE A 324 -0.90 1.89 -24.27
CA PHE A 324 -0.82 2.50 -22.94
C PHE A 324 -1.32 1.54 -21.85
N ALA A 325 -2.41 0.79 -22.11
CA ALA A 325 -2.89 -0.26 -21.22
C ALA A 325 -1.87 -1.39 -21.02
N ALA A 326 -1.20 -1.83 -22.08
CA ALA A 326 -0.12 -2.83 -21.97
C ALA A 326 1.06 -2.30 -21.14
N ILE A 327 1.44 -1.03 -21.34
CA ILE A 327 2.48 -0.37 -20.54
C ILE A 327 2.08 -0.35 -19.04
N MET A 328 0.83 0.00 -18.73
CA MET A 328 0.34 0.04 -17.35
C MET A 328 0.30 -1.35 -16.70
N LEU A 329 -0.04 -2.41 -17.44
CA LEU A 329 0.01 -3.78 -16.97
C LEU A 329 1.44 -4.17 -16.57
N VAL A 330 2.40 -3.93 -17.47
CA VAL A 330 3.83 -4.23 -17.25
C VAL A 330 4.40 -3.39 -16.10
N ALA A 331 4.05 -2.11 -16.03
CA ALA A 331 4.44 -1.24 -14.92
C ALA A 331 3.93 -1.76 -13.58
N GLY A 332 2.67 -2.22 -13.52
CA GLY A 332 2.08 -2.81 -12.31
C GLY A 332 2.79 -4.09 -11.88
N MET A 333 3.14 -4.96 -12.84
CA MET A 333 3.94 -6.18 -12.55
C MET A 333 5.30 -5.84 -11.95
N ALA A 334 6.03 -4.91 -12.55
CA ALA A 334 7.34 -4.49 -12.07
C ALA A 334 7.25 -3.80 -10.70
N TRP A 335 6.25 -2.93 -10.51
CA TRP A 335 6.01 -2.22 -9.26
C TRP A 335 5.91 -3.14 -8.05
N ILE A 336 5.05 -4.16 -8.11
CA ILE A 336 4.84 -5.06 -6.97
C ILE A 336 6.08 -5.91 -6.67
N GLN A 337 6.83 -6.31 -7.69
CA GLN A 337 8.05 -7.07 -7.53
C GLN A 337 9.10 -6.28 -6.74
N ILE A 338 9.27 -4.99 -7.07
CA ILE A 338 10.19 -4.09 -6.36
C ILE A 338 9.75 -3.92 -4.92
N LEU A 339 8.48 -3.52 -4.70
CA LEU A 339 7.97 -3.26 -3.36
C LEU A 339 7.97 -4.50 -2.47
N ALA A 340 7.55 -5.65 -3.01
CA ALA A 340 7.52 -6.89 -2.24
C ALA A 340 8.93 -7.38 -1.90
N CYS A 341 9.89 -7.28 -2.82
CA CYS A 341 11.29 -7.62 -2.52
C CYS A 341 11.88 -6.71 -1.46
N LEU A 342 11.73 -5.39 -1.58
CA LEU A 342 12.25 -4.44 -0.60
C LEU A 342 11.59 -4.61 0.77
N ASN A 343 10.27 -4.84 0.81
CA ASN A 343 9.52 -5.10 2.03
C ASN A 343 10.01 -6.38 2.73
N VAL A 344 10.17 -7.48 2.00
CA VAL A 344 10.69 -8.74 2.54
C VAL A 344 12.12 -8.56 3.03
N CYS A 345 12.99 -7.89 2.27
CA CYS A 345 14.35 -7.59 2.71
C CYS A 345 14.37 -6.78 4.01
N ALA A 346 13.51 -5.75 4.13
CA ALA A 346 13.40 -4.97 5.36
C ALA A 346 13.05 -5.84 6.58
N GLN A 347 12.18 -6.83 6.41
CA GLN A 347 11.73 -7.72 7.48
C GLN A 347 12.74 -8.84 7.79
N THR A 348 13.31 -9.47 6.77
CA THR A 348 14.18 -10.66 6.95
C THR A 348 15.60 -10.32 7.36
N MET A 349 16.08 -9.13 6.97
CA MET A 349 17.43 -8.65 7.29
C MET A 349 17.51 -7.95 8.65
N SER A 350 16.43 -7.90 9.39
CA SER A 350 16.38 -7.33 10.74
C SER A 350 16.16 -8.42 11.78
N PRO A 351 16.80 -8.33 12.99
CA PRO A 351 16.52 -9.23 14.09
C PRO A 351 15.03 -9.28 14.42
N HIS A 352 14.53 -10.42 14.88
CA HIS A 352 13.10 -10.63 15.17
C HIS A 352 12.49 -9.51 16.06
N THR A 353 13.24 -9.02 17.03
CA THR A 353 12.84 -7.94 17.94
C THR A 353 12.74 -6.56 17.27
N MET A 354 13.31 -6.40 16.08
CA MET A 354 13.37 -5.11 15.36
C MET A 354 12.59 -5.09 14.04
N ARG A 355 11.95 -6.20 13.63
CA ARG A 355 11.23 -6.31 12.34
C ARG A 355 10.16 -5.25 12.15
N ALA A 356 9.34 -5.01 13.19
CA ALA A 356 8.29 -3.99 13.12
C ALA A 356 8.88 -2.57 12.90
N ARG A 357 9.99 -2.25 13.57
CA ARG A 357 10.68 -0.96 13.42
C ARG A 357 11.30 -0.81 12.03
N ALA A 358 11.93 -1.87 11.52
CA ALA A 358 12.49 -1.91 10.18
C ALA A 358 11.42 -1.67 9.11
N LEU A 359 10.26 -2.31 9.27
CA LEU A 359 9.12 -2.12 8.38
C LEU A 359 8.57 -0.69 8.44
N SER A 360 8.42 -0.12 9.64
CA SER A 360 7.96 1.27 9.79
C SER A 360 8.91 2.27 9.12
N MET A 361 10.21 2.03 9.23
CA MET A 361 11.21 2.88 8.57
C MET A 361 11.21 2.73 7.04
N TYR A 362 11.04 1.49 6.56
CA TYR A 362 10.83 1.23 5.13
C TYR A 362 9.60 1.99 4.61
N LEU A 363 8.47 1.92 5.30
CA LEU A 363 7.24 2.62 4.92
C LEU A 363 7.41 4.14 4.99
N LEU A 364 8.10 4.66 5.99
CA LEU A 364 8.40 6.08 6.11
C LEU A 364 9.19 6.59 4.89
N VAL A 365 10.27 5.91 4.53
CA VAL A 365 11.11 6.28 3.37
C VAL A 365 10.33 6.12 2.06
N LEU A 366 9.56 5.04 1.93
CA LEU A 366 8.73 4.78 0.76
C LEU A 366 7.71 5.90 0.53
N GLN A 367 6.96 6.25 1.56
CA GLN A 367 5.88 7.24 1.46
C GLN A 367 6.43 8.68 1.39
N GLY A 368 7.49 8.97 2.12
CA GLY A 368 8.20 10.25 1.99
C GLY A 368 8.77 10.44 0.58
N GLY A 369 9.34 9.38 0.00
CA GLY A 369 9.83 9.39 -1.38
C GLY A 369 8.70 9.58 -2.39
N PHE A 370 7.55 8.92 -2.23
CA PHE A 370 6.38 9.14 -3.10
C PHE A 370 5.82 10.56 -2.96
N ALA A 371 5.72 11.09 -1.74
CA ALA A 371 5.24 12.45 -1.52
C ALA A 371 6.16 13.48 -2.19
N GLY A 372 7.46 13.41 -1.90
CA GLY A 372 8.46 14.30 -2.49
C GLY A 372 8.58 14.12 -4.01
N GLY A 373 8.56 12.87 -4.49
CA GLY A 373 8.60 12.54 -5.90
C GLY A 373 7.40 13.07 -6.67
N ALA A 374 6.18 12.87 -6.17
CA ALA A 374 4.97 13.38 -6.82
C ALA A 374 4.98 14.91 -6.95
N ALA A 375 5.40 15.63 -5.91
CA ALA A 375 5.55 17.07 -5.95
C ALA A 375 6.67 17.52 -6.91
N LEU A 376 7.84 16.86 -6.86
CA LEU A 376 8.99 17.15 -7.72
C LEU A 376 8.66 16.97 -9.20
N TRP A 377 8.11 15.79 -9.56
CA TRP A 377 7.82 15.49 -10.96
C TRP A 377 6.62 16.27 -11.49
N GLY A 378 5.65 16.62 -10.62
CA GLY A 378 4.59 17.57 -10.94
C GLY A 378 5.15 18.95 -11.27
N ALA A 379 6.08 19.48 -10.46
CA ALA A 379 6.73 20.76 -10.69
C ALA A 379 7.62 20.75 -11.97
N ILE A 380 8.30 19.65 -12.24
CA ILE A 380 9.09 19.50 -13.48
C ILE A 380 8.15 19.42 -14.69
N ALA A 381 7.03 18.69 -14.58
CA ALA A 381 6.06 18.60 -15.64
C ALA A 381 5.42 19.95 -15.98
N GLU A 382 5.19 20.80 -14.97
CA GLU A 382 4.66 22.15 -15.16
C GLU A 382 5.62 23.06 -15.94
N LYS A 383 6.92 22.94 -15.68
CA LYS A 383 7.96 23.78 -16.32
C LYS A 383 8.46 23.22 -17.66
N ALA A 384 8.67 21.93 -17.73
CA ALA A 384 9.33 21.26 -18.86
C ALA A 384 8.39 20.41 -19.73
N GLY A 385 7.14 20.22 -19.30
CA GLY A 385 6.15 19.36 -19.93
C GLY A 385 6.18 17.92 -19.39
N MET A 386 5.02 17.26 -19.47
CA MET A 386 4.80 15.89 -18.91
C MET A 386 5.78 14.86 -19.52
N GLN A 387 5.97 14.88 -20.84
CA GLN A 387 6.86 13.93 -21.50
C GLN A 387 8.29 14.00 -20.96
N ARG A 388 8.85 15.21 -20.84
CA ARG A 388 10.21 15.41 -20.29
C ARG A 388 10.29 15.02 -18.83
N SER A 389 9.26 15.32 -18.05
CA SER A 389 9.20 14.91 -16.63
C SER A 389 9.31 13.40 -16.49
N LEU A 390 8.53 12.63 -17.26
CA LEU A 390 8.59 11.16 -17.24
C LEU A 390 9.91 10.61 -17.77
N GLN A 391 10.50 11.25 -18.79
CA GLN A 391 11.83 10.88 -19.27
C GLN A 391 12.90 11.06 -18.20
N TYR A 392 12.89 12.20 -17.50
CA TYR A 392 13.84 12.45 -16.40
C TYR A 392 13.61 11.50 -15.23
N ALA A 393 12.36 11.18 -14.90
CA ALA A 393 12.03 10.17 -13.90
C ALA A 393 12.54 8.77 -14.29
N ALA A 394 12.38 8.37 -15.55
CA ALA A 394 12.91 7.12 -16.07
C ALA A 394 14.44 7.06 -16.01
N VAL A 395 15.11 8.16 -16.41
CA VAL A 395 16.58 8.30 -16.25
C VAL A 395 16.97 8.22 -14.77
N GLY A 396 16.22 8.87 -13.88
CA GLY A 396 16.42 8.80 -12.43
C GLY A 396 16.35 7.37 -11.88
N LEU A 397 15.41 6.56 -12.38
CA LEU A 397 15.31 5.13 -12.04
C LEU A 397 16.54 4.34 -12.49
N VAL A 398 17.00 4.56 -13.73
CA VAL A 398 18.19 3.88 -14.28
C VAL A 398 19.46 4.29 -13.53
N LEU A 399 19.64 5.60 -13.30
CA LEU A 399 20.76 6.10 -12.49
C LEU A 399 20.70 5.58 -11.06
N GLY A 400 19.49 5.42 -10.53
CA GLY A 400 19.24 4.80 -9.23
C GLY A 400 19.70 3.34 -9.16
N ILE A 401 19.51 2.55 -10.21
CA ILE A 401 20.08 1.19 -10.29
C ILE A 401 21.59 1.26 -10.16
N ALA A 402 22.24 2.10 -10.98
CA ALA A 402 23.70 2.24 -10.99
C ALA A 402 24.25 2.72 -9.63
N ALA A 403 23.64 3.74 -9.04
CA ALA A 403 24.04 4.30 -7.74
C ALA A 403 23.91 3.28 -6.60
N THR A 404 22.93 2.38 -6.70
CA THR A 404 22.65 1.39 -5.66
C THR A 404 23.37 0.05 -5.84
N LEU A 405 24.13 -0.15 -6.91
CA LEU A 405 24.96 -1.35 -7.11
C LEU A 405 25.96 -1.60 -5.97
N ARG A 406 26.43 -0.54 -5.32
CA ARG A 406 27.33 -0.62 -4.15
C ARG A 406 26.64 -1.10 -2.88
N PHE A 407 25.31 -0.98 -2.80
CA PHE A 407 24.50 -1.34 -1.66
C PHE A 407 23.87 -2.72 -1.89
N ARG A 408 24.68 -3.79 -1.79
CA ARG A 408 24.21 -5.16 -2.01
C ARG A 408 23.32 -5.65 -0.85
N LEU A 409 22.25 -6.36 -1.22
CA LEU A 409 21.36 -7.03 -0.27
C LEU A 409 21.93 -8.42 0.00
N HIS A 410 22.81 -8.54 1.00
CA HIS A 410 23.31 -9.85 1.42
C HIS A 410 22.24 -10.53 2.27
N PRO A 411 21.80 -11.76 1.93
CA PRO A 411 21.00 -12.54 2.87
C PRO A 411 21.83 -12.74 4.13
N VAL A 412 21.24 -12.40 5.30
CA VAL A 412 21.83 -12.79 6.58
C VAL A 412 21.85 -14.33 6.58
N PRO A 413 22.99 -15.00 6.81
CA PRO A 413 23.00 -16.44 6.99
C PRO A 413 21.98 -16.75 8.09
N VAL A 414 21.04 -17.61 7.81
CA VAL A 414 20.18 -18.20 8.84
C VAL A 414 21.15 -19.01 9.70
N GLU A 415 21.46 -18.53 10.91
CA GLU A 415 22.17 -19.36 11.87
C GLU A 415 21.37 -20.66 11.99
N PRO A 416 21.97 -21.84 11.71
CA PRO A 416 21.29 -23.08 11.99
C PRO A 416 21.00 -23.08 13.48
N ASN A 417 19.71 -23.20 13.83
CA ASN A 417 19.26 -23.34 15.19
C ASN A 417 20.19 -24.34 15.90
N LEU A 418 20.99 -23.86 16.84
CA LEU A 418 21.61 -24.65 17.88
C LEU A 418 20.48 -25.11 18.84
N ILE A 419 19.58 -25.94 18.33
CA ILE A 419 18.66 -26.73 19.15
C ILE A 419 19.31 -28.11 19.22
N GLY A 420 19.99 -28.35 20.30
CA GLY A 420 20.46 -29.69 20.65
C GLY A 420 21.93 -29.80 21.04
N MET A 421 22.32 -29.09 22.09
CA MET A 421 23.41 -29.51 22.96
C MET A 421 23.15 -28.85 24.36
N ASP A 422 22.32 -29.53 25.13
CA ASP A 422 22.46 -29.71 26.56
C ASP A 422 21.50 -30.84 27.00
#